data_57aab2f75e7bd524403a178e96188742
#
_entry.id   57aab2f75e7bd524403a178e96188742
#
_cell.length_a   1.000
_cell.length_b   1.000
_cell.length_c   1.000
_cell.angle_alpha   90.00
_cell.angle_beta   90.00
_cell.angle_gamma   90.00
#
_symmetry.space_group_name_H-M   'P 1'
#
loop_
_entity.id
_entity.type
_entity.pdbx_description
1 polymer ?
#
loop_
_entity_poly.entity_id
_entity_poly.type
_entity_poly.pdbx_seq_one_letter_code
_entity_poly.pdbx_strand_id
1 'polypeptide(L)'
;MMKKATTALLTLAATVAMAQNPVMQTCFSGEPYIIFGTPVDAEAIMKQARQIANTSEVKTLQTWDEGRDKRCSYHFADLGEDMPFRVCVPESWDGKKKLPLVMFLHGGWNDESSYLDQHDKLLVRLADEHGYLLVSPLGAHSSYGNRLLLPAEFGKEKEVAETLEKRSSPEMMREQELSEQDVINVLEIVLKNYPIDRSRMFLFGHSMGSGGTWYLGAKYADYWRALAPMSGPFVTRDGYPWELMKQMPIFFSEGTHAGASLQSSRDLRDFVEQYGLNYRYKEVDGDHGEMWPMILPDVFDFFNQHK
;
A
#
# COMPACT_ATOMS: atom_id res chain seq x y z
N MET A 1 -12.98 -37.39 -35.60
CA MET A 1 -12.00 -37.43 -34.52
C MET A 1 -11.24 -36.11 -34.43
N MET A 2 -11.91 -34.95 -34.22
CA MET A 2 -11.24 -33.63 -34.13
C MET A 2 -11.93 -32.70 -33.13
N LYS A 3 -12.22 -33.16 -31.90
CA LYS A 3 -12.78 -32.30 -30.83
C LYS A 3 -12.08 -32.41 -29.47
N LYS A 4 -10.92 -33.09 -29.36
CA LYS A 4 -10.21 -33.27 -28.09
C LYS A 4 -8.90 -32.45 -27.94
N ALA A 5 -8.43 -31.76 -28.98
CA ALA A 5 -7.18 -31.03 -28.92
C ALA A 5 -7.32 -29.56 -28.45
N THR A 6 -8.49 -28.95 -28.59
CA THR A 6 -8.70 -27.51 -28.30
C THR A 6 -8.92 -27.22 -26.81
N THR A 7 -9.46 -28.20 -26.05
CA THR A 7 -9.72 -28.00 -24.62
C THR A 7 -8.46 -28.14 -23.76
N ALA A 8 -7.49 -28.92 -24.20
CA ALA A 8 -6.24 -29.10 -23.47
C ALA A 8 -5.30 -27.87 -23.58
N LEU A 9 -5.35 -27.11 -24.69
CA LEU A 9 -4.54 -25.91 -24.86
C LEU A 9 -5.06 -24.72 -24.03
N LEU A 10 -6.36 -24.59 -23.87
CA LEU A 10 -6.96 -23.51 -23.06
C LEU A 10 -6.75 -23.72 -21.55
N THR A 11 -6.75 -24.96 -21.08
CA THR A 11 -6.44 -25.28 -19.69
C THR A 11 -4.94 -25.11 -19.36
N LEU A 12 -4.05 -25.36 -20.30
CA LEU A 12 -2.61 -25.16 -20.09
C LEU A 12 -2.23 -23.68 -20.10
N ALA A 13 -2.87 -22.86 -20.92
CA ALA A 13 -2.64 -21.41 -20.94
C ALA A 13 -3.18 -20.72 -19.67
N ALA A 14 -4.31 -21.16 -19.13
CA ALA A 14 -4.84 -20.64 -17.88
C ALA A 14 -3.99 -21.03 -16.65
N THR A 15 -3.46 -22.25 -16.63
CA THR A 15 -2.56 -22.70 -15.56
C THR A 15 -1.18 -22.02 -15.61
N VAL A 16 -0.66 -21.70 -16.79
CA VAL A 16 0.62 -20.98 -16.93
C VAL A 16 0.47 -19.50 -16.55
N ALA A 17 -0.67 -18.87 -16.87
CA ALA A 17 -0.92 -17.48 -16.46
C ALA A 17 -1.08 -17.33 -14.94
N MET A 18 -1.73 -18.30 -14.27
CA MET A 18 -1.83 -18.31 -12.80
C MET A 18 -0.50 -18.59 -12.09
N ALA A 19 0.42 -19.33 -12.71
CA ALA A 19 1.73 -19.60 -12.15
C ALA A 19 2.69 -18.38 -12.17
N GLN A 20 2.34 -17.33 -12.89
CA GLN A 20 3.18 -16.12 -13.04
C GLN A 20 2.89 -15.04 -11.98
N ASN A 21 1.80 -15.15 -11.21
CA ASN A 21 1.52 -14.21 -10.12
C ASN A 21 1.19 -14.97 -8.83
N PRO A 22 2.20 -15.26 -7.98
CA PRO A 22 2.00 -16.00 -6.74
C PRO A 22 1.07 -15.30 -5.74
N VAL A 23 0.94 -13.97 -5.78
CA VAL A 23 -0.03 -13.22 -4.95
C VAL A 23 -1.46 -13.56 -5.35
N MET A 24 -1.75 -13.65 -6.64
CA MET A 24 -3.07 -14.08 -7.12
C MET A 24 -3.38 -15.52 -6.69
N GLN A 25 -2.40 -16.41 -6.76
CA GLN A 25 -2.57 -17.78 -6.27
C GLN A 25 -2.90 -17.83 -4.78
N THR A 26 -2.24 -17.01 -3.96
CA THR A 26 -2.52 -16.91 -2.53
C THR A 26 -3.86 -16.24 -2.23
N CYS A 27 -4.21 -15.16 -2.88
CA CYS A 27 -5.49 -14.47 -2.68
C CYS A 27 -6.73 -15.28 -3.18
N PHE A 28 -6.54 -16.25 -4.08
CA PHE A 28 -7.62 -17.04 -4.70
C PHE A 28 -7.56 -18.54 -4.41
N SER A 29 -6.61 -19.02 -3.59
CA SER A 29 -6.45 -20.45 -3.34
C SER A 29 -7.57 -21.10 -2.52
N GLY A 30 -8.45 -20.30 -1.94
CA GLY A 30 -9.50 -20.77 -1.05
C GLY A 30 -9.02 -21.28 0.31
N GLU A 31 -7.74 -21.12 0.61
CA GLU A 31 -7.18 -21.43 1.93
C GLU A 31 -7.68 -20.41 2.96
N PRO A 32 -8.19 -20.83 4.12
CA PRO A 32 -8.88 -19.97 5.08
C PRO A 32 -8.01 -18.86 5.68
N TYR A 33 -6.70 -18.94 5.54
CA TYR A 33 -5.75 -17.97 6.12
C TYR A 33 -5.33 -16.83 5.18
N ILE A 34 -5.76 -16.87 3.93
CA ILE A 34 -5.34 -15.94 2.88
C ILE A 34 -6.32 -14.76 2.71
N ILE A 35 -7.27 -14.62 3.62
CA ILE A 35 -8.38 -13.67 3.50
C ILE A 35 -8.01 -12.33 4.16
N PHE A 36 -6.82 -11.79 3.95
CA PHE A 36 -6.57 -10.46 4.48
C PHE A 36 -6.81 -9.33 3.47
N GLY A 37 -7.00 -9.65 2.19
CA GLY A 37 -7.24 -8.68 1.14
C GLY A 37 -8.49 -8.96 0.29
N THR A 38 -8.72 -8.13 -0.72
CA THR A 38 -9.83 -8.31 -1.65
C THR A 38 -9.55 -9.44 -2.62
N PRO A 39 -10.61 -10.17 -3.07
CA PRO A 39 -10.44 -11.23 -4.06
C PRO A 39 -10.27 -10.72 -5.50
N VAL A 40 -10.38 -9.40 -5.73
CA VAL A 40 -10.30 -8.83 -7.07
C VAL A 40 -8.89 -8.97 -7.63
N ASP A 41 -8.81 -9.39 -8.88
CA ASP A 41 -7.56 -9.55 -9.60
C ASP A 41 -6.79 -8.23 -9.73
N ALA A 42 -5.51 -8.24 -9.38
CA ALA A 42 -4.64 -7.08 -9.51
C ALA A 42 -4.59 -6.52 -10.94
N GLU A 43 -4.57 -7.39 -11.95
CA GLU A 43 -4.59 -6.95 -13.36
C GLU A 43 -5.90 -6.26 -13.72
N ALA A 44 -7.03 -6.73 -13.20
CA ALA A 44 -8.34 -6.11 -13.42
C ALA A 44 -8.36 -4.69 -12.81
N ILE A 45 -7.90 -4.54 -11.57
CA ILE A 45 -7.79 -3.24 -10.89
C ILE A 45 -6.86 -2.30 -11.65
N MET A 46 -5.67 -2.74 -12.03
CA MET A 46 -4.70 -1.94 -12.78
C MET A 46 -5.24 -1.51 -14.14
N LYS A 47 -5.94 -2.39 -14.85
CA LYS A 47 -6.57 -2.07 -16.14
C LYS A 47 -7.62 -0.97 -15.99
N GLN A 48 -8.48 -1.08 -15.00
CA GLN A 48 -9.50 -0.07 -14.70
C GLN A 48 -8.85 1.25 -14.29
N ALA A 49 -7.85 1.22 -13.43
CA ALA A 49 -7.12 2.41 -12.99
C ALA A 49 -6.45 3.16 -14.16
N ARG A 50 -5.81 2.44 -15.09
CA ARG A 50 -5.24 3.05 -16.31
C ARG A 50 -6.31 3.66 -17.19
N GLN A 51 -7.48 3.04 -17.31
CA GLN A 51 -8.60 3.61 -18.04
C GLN A 51 -9.07 4.91 -17.37
N ILE A 52 -9.27 4.89 -16.04
CA ILE A 52 -9.66 6.06 -15.25
C ILE A 52 -8.61 7.18 -15.40
N ALA A 53 -7.33 6.86 -15.24
CA ALA A 53 -6.26 7.83 -15.43
C ALA A 53 -6.27 8.48 -16.83
N ASN A 54 -6.66 7.75 -17.88
CA ASN A 54 -6.71 8.24 -19.24
C ASN A 54 -7.95 9.10 -19.55
N THR A 55 -9.05 8.88 -18.84
CA THR A 55 -10.36 9.53 -19.15
C THR A 55 -10.75 10.57 -18.12
N SER A 56 -10.25 10.49 -16.88
CA SER A 56 -10.63 11.44 -15.82
C SER A 56 -9.96 12.78 -15.97
N GLU A 57 -10.74 13.83 -15.74
CA GLU A 57 -10.24 15.17 -15.49
C GLU A 57 -9.79 15.27 -14.02
N VAL A 58 -8.56 15.73 -13.81
CA VAL A 58 -8.03 16.01 -12.47
C VAL A 58 -8.28 17.48 -12.16
N LYS A 59 -9.08 17.75 -11.12
CA LYS A 59 -9.35 19.09 -10.62
C LYS A 59 -8.38 19.43 -9.49
N THR A 60 -7.81 20.61 -9.51
CA THR A 60 -7.05 21.16 -8.38
C THR A 60 -8.01 21.87 -7.44
N LEU A 61 -8.11 21.37 -6.20
CA LEU A 61 -9.00 21.91 -5.17
C LEU A 61 -8.32 23.02 -4.37
N GLN A 62 -7.04 22.84 -4.07
CA GLN A 62 -6.23 23.77 -3.28
C GLN A 62 -4.75 23.64 -3.66
N THR A 63 -4.01 24.73 -3.49
CA THR A 63 -2.55 24.76 -3.75
C THR A 63 -1.82 25.51 -2.63
N TRP A 64 -0.60 25.05 -2.37
CA TRP A 64 0.37 25.66 -1.46
C TRP A 64 1.74 25.66 -2.14
N ASP A 65 2.71 26.34 -1.52
CA ASP A 65 4.11 26.34 -1.93
C ASP A 65 4.31 26.59 -3.43
N GLU A 66 3.73 27.74 -3.90
CA GLU A 66 3.79 28.18 -5.32
C GLU A 66 3.21 27.15 -6.29
N GLY A 67 2.25 26.32 -5.84
CA GLY A 67 1.59 25.30 -6.66
C GLY A 67 2.33 23.98 -6.74
N ARG A 68 3.37 23.77 -5.94
CA ARG A 68 4.09 22.49 -5.85
C ARG A 68 3.37 21.48 -4.97
N ASP A 69 2.69 21.92 -3.91
CA ASP A 69 1.85 21.14 -3.03
C ASP A 69 0.37 21.37 -3.43
N LYS A 70 -0.31 20.30 -3.84
CA LYS A 70 -1.66 20.37 -4.40
C LYS A 70 -2.58 19.34 -3.77
N ARG A 71 -3.75 19.78 -3.36
CA ARG A 71 -4.90 18.92 -3.13
C ARG A 71 -5.70 18.84 -4.43
N CYS A 72 -5.86 17.65 -4.96
CA CYS A 72 -6.54 17.38 -6.21
C CYS A 72 -7.73 16.46 -6.00
N SER A 73 -8.61 16.34 -6.98
CA SER A 73 -9.63 15.28 -7.03
C SER A 73 -9.81 14.75 -8.45
N TYR A 74 -10.35 13.55 -8.54
CA TYR A 74 -10.84 12.96 -9.78
C TYR A 74 -12.21 12.33 -9.52
N HIS A 75 -13.05 12.21 -10.52
CA HIS A 75 -14.35 11.57 -10.38
C HIS A 75 -14.18 10.04 -10.42
N PHE A 76 -14.62 9.35 -9.35
CA PHE A 76 -14.62 7.88 -9.28
C PHE A 76 -16.05 7.36 -9.48
N ALA A 77 -16.36 6.98 -10.72
CA ALA A 77 -17.72 6.65 -11.13
C ALA A 77 -18.34 5.48 -10.34
N ASP A 78 -17.55 4.49 -9.93
CA ASP A 78 -18.04 3.34 -9.16
C ASP A 78 -18.51 3.70 -7.74
N LEU A 79 -18.01 4.82 -7.19
CA LEU A 79 -18.48 5.43 -5.94
C LEU A 79 -19.52 6.53 -6.21
N GLY A 80 -19.53 7.13 -7.40
CA GLY A 80 -20.31 8.31 -7.72
C GLY A 80 -19.81 9.60 -7.04
N GLU A 81 -18.54 9.64 -6.63
CA GLU A 81 -17.93 10.71 -5.84
C GLU A 81 -16.65 11.25 -6.49
N ASP A 82 -16.31 12.49 -6.15
CA ASP A 82 -15.01 13.08 -6.46
C ASP A 82 -14.01 12.72 -5.35
N MET A 83 -13.05 11.85 -5.67
CA MET A 83 -12.06 11.35 -4.71
C MET A 83 -10.87 12.28 -4.60
N PRO A 84 -10.58 12.82 -3.40
CA PRO A 84 -9.43 13.68 -3.20
C PRO A 84 -8.15 12.89 -3.05
N PHE A 85 -7.04 13.51 -3.45
CA PHE A 85 -5.69 13.06 -3.17
C PHE A 85 -4.76 14.26 -3.08
N ARG A 86 -3.62 14.10 -2.41
CA ARG A 86 -2.61 15.15 -2.33
C ARG A 86 -1.35 14.75 -3.07
N VAL A 87 -0.73 15.70 -3.77
CA VAL A 87 0.53 15.52 -4.49
C VAL A 87 1.46 16.70 -4.21
N CYS A 88 2.69 16.38 -3.76
CA CYS A 88 3.72 17.37 -3.48
C CYS A 88 4.92 17.11 -4.38
N VAL A 89 5.30 18.12 -5.15
CA VAL A 89 6.43 18.06 -6.09
C VAL A 89 7.64 18.70 -5.42
N PRO A 90 8.83 18.08 -5.39
CA PRO A 90 9.99 18.64 -4.74
C PRO A 90 10.48 19.93 -5.45
N GLU A 91 10.98 20.90 -4.67
CA GLU A 91 11.48 22.17 -5.18
C GLU A 91 12.68 21.98 -6.13
N SER A 92 13.48 20.96 -5.87
CA SER A 92 14.65 20.62 -6.69
C SER A 92 14.31 20.10 -8.09
N TRP A 93 13.04 19.86 -8.41
CA TRP A 93 12.66 19.32 -9.72
C TRP A 93 12.74 20.36 -10.83
N ASP A 94 13.46 20.02 -11.90
CA ASP A 94 13.70 20.87 -13.06
C ASP A 94 12.57 20.83 -14.13
N GLY A 95 11.46 20.15 -13.83
CA GLY A 95 10.33 19.98 -14.77
C GLY A 95 10.56 18.94 -15.87
N LYS A 96 11.72 18.27 -15.91
CA LYS A 96 12.10 17.35 -17.01
C LYS A 96 12.59 16.00 -16.54
N LYS A 97 13.45 15.96 -15.53
CA LYS A 97 14.02 14.69 -14.99
C LYS A 97 12.93 13.83 -14.38
N LYS A 98 13.11 12.51 -14.52
CA LYS A 98 12.22 11.55 -13.85
C LYS A 98 12.43 11.65 -12.34
N LEU A 99 11.31 11.73 -11.61
CA LEU A 99 11.26 11.81 -10.16
C LEU A 99 11.13 10.43 -9.52
N PRO A 100 11.81 10.16 -8.41
CA PRO A 100 11.40 9.06 -7.54
C PRO A 100 10.06 9.42 -6.88
N LEU A 101 9.25 8.41 -6.58
CA LEU A 101 7.94 8.56 -5.97
C LEU A 101 7.89 7.89 -4.61
N VAL A 102 7.29 8.56 -3.64
CA VAL A 102 6.84 7.96 -2.38
C VAL A 102 5.33 8.09 -2.29
N MET A 103 4.63 6.97 -2.05
CA MET A 103 3.20 6.97 -1.77
C MET A 103 2.99 6.72 -0.29
N PHE A 104 2.26 7.63 0.36
CA PHE A 104 1.93 7.55 1.78
C PHE A 104 0.47 7.16 1.99
N LEU A 105 0.23 6.21 2.87
CA LEU A 105 -1.10 5.76 3.29
C LEU A 105 -1.35 6.19 4.73
N HIS A 106 -2.39 7.02 4.94
CA HIS A 106 -2.74 7.56 6.25
C HIS A 106 -3.34 6.50 7.19
N GLY A 107 -3.38 6.81 8.48
CA GLY A 107 -4.03 5.99 9.51
C GLY A 107 -5.56 6.14 9.52
N GLY A 108 -6.23 5.29 10.28
CA GLY A 108 -7.69 5.36 10.46
C GLY A 108 -8.16 6.74 10.94
N TRP A 109 -9.38 7.12 10.56
CA TRP A 109 -10.01 8.42 10.88
C TRP A 109 -9.29 9.67 10.37
N ASN A 110 -8.36 9.51 9.46
CA ASN A 110 -7.63 10.58 8.79
C ASN A 110 -8.02 10.62 7.30
N ASP A 111 -7.47 11.61 6.60
CA ASP A 111 -7.66 11.81 5.17
C ASP A 111 -6.30 11.99 4.45
N GLU A 112 -6.34 12.23 3.15
CA GLU A 112 -5.18 12.41 2.29
C GLU A 112 -4.27 13.59 2.67
N SER A 113 -4.75 14.51 3.52
CA SER A 113 -4.02 15.72 3.95
C SER A 113 -3.58 15.69 5.41
N SER A 114 -4.27 14.93 6.26
CA SER A 114 -4.11 14.98 7.72
C SER A 114 -2.67 14.82 8.20
N TYR A 115 -1.92 13.84 7.68
CA TYR A 115 -0.51 13.63 8.05
C TYR A 115 0.43 14.64 7.39
N LEU A 116 0.07 15.12 6.19
CA LEU A 116 0.89 16.06 5.45
C LEU A 116 0.90 17.45 6.10
N ASP A 117 -0.18 17.80 6.82
CA ASP A 117 -0.33 19.10 7.49
C ASP A 117 0.18 19.09 8.94
N GLN A 118 0.41 17.91 9.55
CA GLN A 118 0.89 17.79 10.92
C GLN A 118 2.40 18.05 11.06
N HIS A 119 2.86 18.32 12.29
CA HIS A 119 4.25 18.49 12.65
C HIS A 119 5.00 19.48 11.74
N ASP A 120 4.37 20.61 11.47
CA ASP A 120 4.92 21.65 10.58
C ASP A 120 5.28 21.07 9.21
N LYS A 121 4.36 20.30 8.63
CA LYS A 121 4.49 19.61 7.34
C LYS A 121 5.75 18.71 7.26
N LEU A 122 6.12 18.04 8.34
CA LEU A 122 7.35 17.24 8.41
C LEU A 122 7.45 16.24 7.25
N LEU A 123 6.36 15.55 6.93
CA LEU A 123 6.34 14.56 5.86
C LEU A 123 6.62 15.21 4.48
N VAL A 124 5.99 16.36 4.21
CA VAL A 124 6.20 17.11 2.97
C VAL A 124 7.64 17.63 2.89
N ARG A 125 8.18 18.18 3.98
CA ARG A 125 9.55 18.69 4.03
C ARG A 125 10.59 17.60 3.79
N LEU A 126 10.42 16.43 4.41
CA LEU A 126 11.34 15.31 4.19
C LEU A 126 11.27 14.79 2.74
N ALA A 127 10.07 14.72 2.15
CA ALA A 127 9.94 14.33 0.75
C ALA A 127 10.64 15.34 -0.17
N ASP A 128 10.50 16.63 0.11
CA ASP A 128 11.16 17.71 -0.63
C ASP A 128 12.69 17.65 -0.50
N GLU A 129 13.22 17.57 0.73
CA GLU A 129 14.65 17.48 1.05
C GLU A 129 15.32 16.31 0.33
N HIS A 130 14.63 15.18 0.21
CA HIS A 130 15.15 13.99 -0.45
C HIS A 130 14.81 13.90 -1.95
N GLY A 131 14.08 14.88 -2.49
CA GLY A 131 13.76 15.01 -3.91
C GLY A 131 12.74 14.00 -4.41
N TYR A 132 11.79 13.57 -3.56
CA TYR A 132 10.68 12.68 -3.92
C TYR A 132 9.44 13.45 -4.31
N LEU A 133 8.73 12.98 -5.33
CA LEU A 133 7.32 13.29 -5.46
C LEU A 133 6.55 12.48 -4.40
N LEU A 134 5.86 13.19 -3.51
CA LEU A 134 5.00 12.59 -2.49
C LEU A 134 3.55 12.58 -2.98
N VAL A 135 2.88 11.44 -2.86
CA VAL A 135 1.45 11.30 -3.13
C VAL A 135 0.75 10.62 -1.96
N SER A 136 -0.44 11.11 -1.61
CA SER A 136 -1.30 10.54 -0.56
C SER A 136 -2.74 10.44 -1.08
N PRO A 137 -3.26 9.22 -1.33
CA PRO A 137 -4.67 8.98 -1.67
C PRO A 137 -5.56 9.00 -0.43
N LEU A 138 -6.86 9.22 -0.60
CA LEU A 138 -7.85 9.05 0.48
C LEU A 138 -8.11 7.57 0.80
N GLY A 139 -8.05 6.67 -0.18
CA GLY A 139 -8.38 5.26 -0.02
C GLY A 139 -9.87 5.00 0.19
N ALA A 140 -10.74 5.81 -0.43
CA ALA A 140 -12.19 5.66 -0.42
C ALA A 140 -12.78 5.36 0.97
N HIS A 141 -12.28 6.04 2.00
CA HIS A 141 -12.74 5.93 3.40
C HIS A 141 -12.61 4.55 4.03
N SER A 142 -11.79 3.66 3.51
CA SER A 142 -11.58 2.30 4.01
C SER A 142 -10.10 1.94 4.11
N SER A 143 -9.77 0.67 4.34
CA SER A 143 -8.42 0.22 4.72
C SER A 143 -7.58 -0.28 3.55
N TYR A 144 -7.65 0.37 2.40
CA TYR A 144 -6.79 0.13 1.23
C TYR A 144 -6.86 -1.31 0.67
N GLY A 145 -7.99 -1.98 0.88
CA GLY A 145 -8.17 -3.37 0.49
C GLY A 145 -7.71 -4.40 1.53
N ASN A 146 -6.98 -4.00 2.56
CA ASN A 146 -6.59 -4.89 3.66
C ASN A 146 -7.76 -5.10 4.62
N ARG A 147 -8.11 -6.36 4.88
CA ARG A 147 -9.22 -6.75 5.78
C ARG A 147 -8.79 -6.96 7.22
N LEU A 148 -7.48 -6.99 7.47
CA LEU A 148 -6.95 -7.03 8.84
C LEU A 148 -7.05 -5.65 9.47
N LEU A 149 -7.91 -5.52 10.47
CA LEU A 149 -8.21 -4.23 11.10
C LEU A 149 -7.47 -3.99 12.41
N LEU A 150 -6.79 -5.01 12.93
CA LEU A 150 -6.10 -4.95 14.22
C LEU A 150 -4.63 -5.35 14.09
N PRO A 151 -3.71 -4.51 14.57
CA PRO A 151 -2.26 -4.74 14.43
C PRO A 151 -1.71 -5.87 15.30
N ALA A 152 -2.46 -6.34 16.29
CA ALA A 152 -2.01 -7.35 17.27
C ALA A 152 -2.32 -8.79 16.86
N GLU A 153 -2.46 -9.07 15.56
CA GLU A 153 -3.01 -10.35 15.07
C GLU A 153 -1.95 -11.30 14.52
N PHE A 154 -0.69 -10.90 14.46
CA PHE A 154 0.38 -11.77 13.95
C PHE A 154 0.53 -13.04 14.82
N GLY A 155 0.52 -14.21 14.17
CA GLY A 155 0.55 -15.50 14.85
C GLY A 155 -0.78 -15.99 15.44
N LYS A 156 -1.90 -15.31 15.14
CA LYS A 156 -3.25 -15.67 15.57
C LYS A 156 -4.18 -15.94 14.38
N GLU A 157 -3.68 -16.67 13.41
CA GLU A 157 -4.31 -16.83 12.09
C GLU A 157 -5.72 -17.42 12.19
N LYS A 158 -5.94 -18.36 13.11
CA LYS A 158 -7.26 -18.99 13.29
C LYS A 158 -8.30 -18.01 13.81
N GLU A 159 -7.96 -17.26 14.86
CA GLU A 159 -8.85 -16.24 15.43
C GLU A 159 -9.12 -15.10 14.44
N VAL A 160 -8.10 -14.74 13.64
CA VAL A 160 -8.21 -13.77 12.57
C VAL A 160 -9.19 -14.25 11.51
N ALA A 161 -9.04 -15.48 11.01
CA ALA A 161 -9.91 -16.06 9.99
C ALA A 161 -11.38 -16.10 10.45
N GLU A 162 -11.66 -16.57 11.67
CA GLU A 162 -12.99 -16.61 12.25
C GLU A 162 -13.61 -15.20 12.40
N THR A 163 -12.79 -14.22 12.74
CA THR A 163 -13.23 -12.83 12.89
C THR A 163 -13.54 -12.20 11.54
N LEU A 164 -12.70 -12.44 10.54
CA LEU A 164 -12.90 -11.93 9.18
C LEU A 164 -14.14 -12.53 8.54
N GLU A 165 -14.38 -13.84 8.69
CA GLU A 165 -15.59 -14.49 8.20
C GLU A 165 -16.87 -13.87 8.77
N LYS A 166 -16.87 -13.63 10.09
CA LYS A 166 -18.02 -13.01 10.79
C LYS A 166 -18.27 -11.55 10.37
N ARG A 167 -17.24 -10.82 9.98
CA ARG A 167 -17.31 -9.38 9.62
C ARG A 167 -17.42 -9.13 8.12
N SER A 168 -17.23 -10.14 7.28
CA SER A 168 -17.23 -9.98 5.82
C SER A 168 -18.64 -9.97 5.26
N SER A 169 -19.33 -8.84 5.39
CA SER A 169 -20.53 -8.61 4.60
C SER A 169 -20.19 -8.28 3.14
N PRO A 170 -21.09 -8.49 2.18
CA PRO A 170 -20.88 -8.07 0.79
C PRO A 170 -20.59 -6.57 0.66
N GLU A 171 -21.22 -5.74 1.48
CA GLU A 171 -21.00 -4.28 1.52
C GLU A 171 -19.57 -3.97 1.95
N MET A 172 -19.11 -4.54 3.05
CA MET A 172 -17.73 -4.35 3.52
C MET A 172 -16.72 -4.83 2.48
N MET A 173 -16.98 -5.96 1.82
CA MET A 173 -16.09 -6.45 0.76
C MET A 173 -16.01 -5.47 -0.41
N ARG A 174 -17.15 -4.87 -0.79
CA ARG A 174 -17.19 -3.87 -1.85
C ARG A 174 -16.47 -2.58 -1.45
N GLU A 175 -16.63 -2.11 -0.22
CA GLU A 175 -15.89 -0.95 0.32
C GLU A 175 -14.37 -1.19 0.24
N GLN A 176 -13.90 -2.38 0.60
CA GLN A 176 -12.47 -2.73 0.50
C GLN A 176 -11.97 -2.74 -0.95
N GLU A 177 -12.75 -3.28 -1.88
CA GLU A 177 -12.41 -3.26 -3.31
C GLU A 177 -12.29 -1.82 -3.84
N LEU A 178 -13.25 -0.96 -3.49
CA LEU A 178 -13.25 0.43 -3.91
C LEU A 178 -12.09 1.22 -3.28
N SER A 179 -11.75 0.90 -2.04
CA SER A 179 -10.60 1.48 -1.34
C SER A 179 -9.27 1.13 -2.02
N GLU A 180 -9.08 -0.13 -2.36
CA GLU A 180 -7.93 -0.59 -3.14
C GLU A 180 -7.88 0.07 -4.51
N GLN A 181 -9.02 0.09 -5.21
CA GLN A 181 -9.14 0.69 -6.53
C GLN A 181 -8.79 2.18 -6.53
N ASP A 182 -9.23 2.94 -5.51
CA ASP A 182 -8.90 4.36 -5.37
C ASP A 182 -7.40 4.61 -5.28
N VAL A 183 -6.69 3.83 -4.46
CA VAL A 183 -5.22 3.93 -4.33
C VAL A 183 -4.53 3.72 -5.67
N ILE A 184 -4.93 2.68 -6.41
CA ILE A 184 -4.32 2.38 -7.71
C ILE A 184 -4.74 3.36 -8.79
N ASN A 185 -5.97 3.91 -8.73
CA ASN A 185 -6.40 5.01 -9.59
C ASN A 185 -5.51 6.24 -9.42
N VAL A 186 -5.29 6.67 -8.17
CA VAL A 186 -4.41 7.81 -7.84
C VAL A 186 -2.98 7.54 -8.31
N LEU A 187 -2.46 6.33 -8.11
CA LEU A 187 -1.14 5.95 -8.59
C LEU A 187 -1.04 6.10 -10.12
N GLU A 188 -1.95 5.54 -10.89
CA GLU A 188 -1.93 5.61 -12.35
C GLU A 188 -2.18 7.04 -12.86
N ILE A 189 -3.00 7.85 -12.18
CA ILE A 189 -3.18 9.28 -12.47
C ILE A 189 -1.85 10.03 -12.31
N VAL A 190 -1.12 9.79 -11.22
CA VAL A 190 0.18 10.42 -10.97
C VAL A 190 1.22 9.96 -12.00
N LEU A 191 1.27 8.66 -12.30
CA LEU A 191 2.18 8.08 -13.31
C LEU A 191 1.94 8.60 -14.72
N LYS A 192 0.72 9.05 -15.03
CA LYS A 192 0.38 9.69 -16.30
C LYS A 192 0.79 11.16 -16.35
N ASN A 193 0.61 11.87 -15.23
CA ASN A 193 0.76 13.33 -15.19
C ASN A 193 2.17 13.82 -14.83
N TYR A 194 3.00 12.95 -14.27
CA TYR A 194 4.36 13.26 -13.84
C TYR A 194 5.36 12.24 -14.41
N PRO A 195 6.57 12.68 -14.79
CA PRO A 195 7.63 11.79 -15.28
C PRO A 195 8.26 11.02 -14.11
N ILE A 196 7.63 9.94 -13.68
CA ILE A 196 8.11 9.10 -12.57
C ILE A 196 9.14 8.08 -13.04
N ASP A 197 10.19 7.92 -12.26
CA ASP A 197 11.13 6.81 -12.39
C ASP A 197 10.53 5.55 -11.76
N ARG A 198 10.00 4.67 -12.58
CA ARG A 198 9.31 3.45 -12.12
C ARG A 198 10.22 2.46 -11.39
N SER A 199 11.54 2.62 -11.47
CA SER A 199 12.49 1.82 -10.70
C SER A 199 12.72 2.35 -9.27
N ARG A 200 12.17 3.54 -8.95
CA ARG A 200 12.33 4.25 -7.68
C ARG A 200 10.98 4.69 -7.12
N MET A 201 10.09 3.72 -6.92
CA MET A 201 8.78 3.92 -6.34
C MET A 201 8.69 3.20 -4.99
N PHE A 202 8.23 3.90 -3.97
CA PHE A 202 8.23 3.43 -2.59
C PHE A 202 6.85 3.59 -1.97
N LEU A 203 6.46 2.64 -1.13
CA LEU A 203 5.17 2.65 -0.45
C LEU A 203 5.38 2.61 1.06
N PHE A 204 4.70 3.47 1.80
CA PHE A 204 4.75 3.50 3.25
C PHE A 204 3.44 4.01 3.85
N GLY A 205 3.22 3.70 5.10
CA GLY A 205 2.00 4.15 5.78
C GLY A 205 2.00 3.83 7.26
N HIS A 206 1.12 4.48 7.99
CA HIS A 206 1.01 4.35 9.44
C HIS A 206 -0.32 3.71 9.84
N SER A 207 -0.31 2.83 10.84
CA SER A 207 -1.53 2.23 11.40
C SER A 207 -2.34 1.49 10.33
N MET A 208 -3.57 1.90 10.03
CA MET A 208 -4.35 1.40 8.89
C MET A 208 -3.54 1.43 7.59
N GLY A 209 -2.76 2.50 7.36
CA GLY A 209 -1.84 2.63 6.23
C GLY A 209 -0.66 1.66 6.28
N SER A 210 -0.21 1.21 7.47
CA SER A 210 0.72 0.08 7.61
C SER A 210 0.11 -1.19 7.02
N GLY A 211 -1.15 -1.47 7.34
CA GLY A 211 -1.90 -2.57 6.75
C GLY A 211 -2.00 -2.48 5.23
N GLY A 212 -2.32 -1.29 4.72
CA GLY A 212 -2.32 -1.01 3.28
C GLY A 212 -0.94 -1.23 2.65
N THR A 213 0.13 -0.81 3.33
CA THR A 213 1.51 -0.99 2.86
C THR A 213 1.89 -2.47 2.75
N TRP A 214 1.58 -3.29 3.75
CA TRP A 214 1.80 -4.73 3.68
C TRP A 214 1.00 -5.37 2.55
N TYR A 215 -0.29 -5.05 2.45
CA TYR A 215 -1.19 -5.66 1.47
C TYR A 215 -0.88 -5.24 0.04
N LEU A 216 -0.90 -3.93 -0.24
CA LEU A 216 -0.64 -3.40 -1.59
C LEU A 216 0.81 -3.60 -2.01
N GLY A 217 1.74 -3.60 -1.05
CA GLY A 217 3.15 -3.90 -1.27
C GLY A 217 3.37 -5.30 -1.82
N ALA A 218 2.61 -6.29 -1.34
CA ALA A 218 2.67 -7.65 -1.84
C ALA A 218 1.86 -7.84 -3.13
N LYS A 219 0.63 -7.35 -3.18
CA LYS A 219 -0.28 -7.54 -4.32
C LYS A 219 0.22 -6.84 -5.59
N TYR A 220 0.90 -5.72 -5.44
CA TYR A 220 1.46 -4.90 -6.51
C TYR A 220 2.99 -4.79 -6.41
N ALA A 221 3.66 -5.89 -6.04
CA ALA A 221 5.10 -5.92 -5.76
C ALA A 221 5.96 -5.34 -6.91
N ASP A 222 5.54 -5.51 -8.15
CA ASP A 222 6.25 -5.01 -9.34
C ASP A 222 6.31 -3.47 -9.44
N TYR A 223 5.46 -2.75 -8.68
CA TYR A 223 5.51 -1.29 -8.63
C TYR A 223 6.55 -0.77 -7.62
N TRP A 224 6.86 -1.55 -6.59
CA TRP A 224 7.56 -1.05 -5.42
C TRP A 224 9.01 -1.48 -5.35
N ARG A 225 9.88 -0.53 -5.09
CA ARG A 225 11.31 -0.76 -4.86
C ARG A 225 11.60 -1.13 -3.41
N ALA A 226 10.86 -0.55 -2.46
CA ALA A 226 10.91 -0.88 -1.04
C ALA A 226 9.63 -0.44 -0.34
N LEU A 227 9.37 -1.00 0.85
CA LEU A 227 8.19 -0.76 1.67
C LEU A 227 8.59 -0.27 3.05
N ALA A 228 7.78 0.63 3.67
CA ALA A 228 7.98 1.02 5.07
C ALA A 228 6.64 1.07 5.84
N PRO A 229 6.08 -0.08 6.26
CA PRO A 229 4.92 -0.11 7.16
C PRO A 229 5.30 0.35 8.57
N MET A 230 4.55 1.29 9.12
CA MET A 230 4.79 1.88 10.45
C MET A 230 3.62 1.59 11.38
N SER A 231 3.93 1.07 12.58
CA SER A 231 2.99 0.75 13.65
C SER A 231 1.89 -0.24 13.29
N GLY A 232 2.20 -1.49 13.53
CA GLY A 232 1.31 -2.65 13.46
C GLY A 232 1.64 -3.62 12.33
N PRO A 233 1.76 -4.91 12.69
CA PRO A 233 1.92 -5.99 11.73
C PRO A 233 0.54 -6.44 11.23
N PHE A 234 -0.04 -5.72 10.27
CA PHE A 234 -1.31 -6.10 9.66
C PHE A 234 -1.13 -7.23 8.63
N VAL A 235 -0.39 -8.26 9.02
CA VAL A 235 -0.12 -9.47 8.24
C VAL A 235 -0.28 -10.70 9.11
N THR A 236 -0.46 -11.84 8.49
CA THR A 236 -0.50 -13.15 9.15
C THR A 236 0.75 -13.97 8.82
N ARG A 237 1.11 -14.90 9.70
CA ARG A 237 2.20 -15.85 9.46
C ARG A 237 1.89 -16.72 8.26
N ASP A 238 0.69 -17.30 8.27
CA ASP A 238 0.18 -18.15 7.21
C ASP A 238 -0.71 -17.30 6.27
N GLY A 239 -0.54 -17.47 4.99
CA GLY A 239 -1.34 -16.77 3.98
C GLY A 239 -0.78 -15.47 3.41
N TYR A 240 0.20 -14.85 4.04
CA TYR A 240 0.94 -13.76 3.40
C TYR A 240 2.00 -14.33 2.45
N PRO A 241 2.23 -13.77 1.26
CA PRO A 241 3.13 -14.35 0.26
C PRO A 241 4.61 -14.09 0.59
N TRP A 242 5.08 -14.60 1.71
CA TRP A 242 6.44 -14.37 2.25
C TRP A 242 7.55 -14.70 1.27
N GLU A 243 7.37 -15.75 0.46
CA GLU A 243 8.37 -16.15 -0.54
C GLU A 243 8.55 -15.08 -1.62
N LEU A 244 7.46 -14.47 -2.09
CA LEU A 244 7.50 -13.35 -3.02
C LEU A 244 8.21 -12.13 -2.40
N MET A 245 8.01 -11.93 -1.11
CA MET A 245 8.53 -10.75 -0.39
C MET A 245 10.00 -10.88 0.05
N LYS A 246 10.66 -12.03 -0.14
CA LYS A 246 12.06 -12.24 0.31
C LYS A 246 13.05 -11.21 -0.23
N GLN A 247 12.89 -10.78 -1.45
CA GLN A 247 13.79 -9.81 -2.10
C GLN A 247 13.31 -8.36 -1.96
N MET A 248 12.08 -8.14 -1.48
CA MET A 248 11.55 -6.81 -1.25
C MET A 248 12.22 -6.21 0.01
N PRO A 249 12.95 -5.09 -0.09
CA PRO A 249 13.44 -4.40 1.09
C PRO A 249 12.25 -3.86 1.90
N ILE A 250 12.18 -4.23 3.18
CA ILE A 250 11.07 -3.80 4.06
C ILE A 250 11.65 -3.19 5.33
N PHE A 251 11.26 -1.97 5.65
CA PHE A 251 11.56 -1.32 6.92
C PHE A 251 10.30 -1.17 7.74
N PHE A 252 10.08 -2.02 8.74
CA PHE A 252 8.94 -1.86 9.63
C PHE A 252 9.36 -1.37 11.02
N SER A 253 8.45 -0.68 11.69
CA SER A 253 8.77 0.02 12.94
C SER A 253 7.58 0.05 13.89
N GLU A 254 7.87 0.19 15.19
CA GLU A 254 6.86 0.24 16.23
C GLU A 254 7.23 1.20 17.36
N GLY A 255 6.22 1.74 18.06
CA GLY A 255 6.41 2.48 19.29
C GLY A 255 6.60 1.57 20.50
N THR A 256 7.54 1.90 21.39
CA THR A 256 7.77 1.10 22.62
C THR A 256 6.60 1.13 23.60
N HIS A 257 5.68 2.07 23.43
CA HIS A 257 4.46 2.22 24.24
C HIS A 257 3.18 1.84 23.47
N ALA A 258 3.28 1.15 22.35
CA ALA A 258 2.15 0.76 21.51
C ALA A 258 1.33 -0.45 22.04
N GLY A 259 1.55 -0.86 23.27
CA GLY A 259 0.77 -1.92 23.91
C GLY A 259 0.94 -3.29 23.23
N ALA A 260 -0.18 -3.94 22.91
CA ALA A 260 -0.18 -5.29 22.32
C ALA A 260 0.45 -5.33 20.91
N SER A 261 0.42 -4.22 20.18
CA SER A 261 1.03 -4.09 18.86
C SER A 261 2.55 -4.27 18.92
N LEU A 262 3.21 -3.79 19.97
CA LEU A 262 4.65 -3.92 20.16
C LEU A 262 5.08 -5.40 20.22
N GLN A 263 4.40 -6.23 21.01
CA GLN A 263 4.75 -7.65 21.09
C GLN A 263 4.52 -8.34 19.73
N SER A 264 3.41 -8.04 19.07
CA SER A 264 3.11 -8.60 17.75
C SER A 264 4.15 -8.18 16.69
N SER A 265 4.65 -6.93 16.76
CA SER A 265 5.73 -6.46 15.89
C SER A 265 7.06 -7.16 16.16
N ARG A 266 7.35 -7.48 17.42
CA ARG A 266 8.52 -8.27 17.81
C ARG A 266 8.41 -9.72 17.34
N ASP A 267 7.23 -10.33 17.46
CA ASP A 267 6.97 -11.69 16.97
C ASP A 267 7.11 -11.75 15.44
N LEU A 268 6.64 -10.73 14.74
CA LEU A 268 6.86 -10.58 13.29
C LEU A 268 8.36 -10.45 12.97
N ARG A 269 9.10 -9.60 13.68
CA ARG A 269 10.55 -9.44 13.50
C ARG A 269 11.27 -10.79 13.63
N ASP A 270 11.00 -11.53 14.68
CA ASP A 270 11.65 -12.81 14.95
C ASP A 270 11.30 -13.85 13.87
N PHE A 271 10.07 -13.81 13.38
CA PHE A 271 9.65 -14.66 12.27
C PHE A 271 10.35 -14.29 10.95
N VAL A 272 10.38 -13.02 10.54
CA VAL A 272 10.98 -12.62 9.26
C VAL A 272 12.50 -12.80 9.26
N GLU A 273 13.16 -12.68 10.43
CA GLU A 273 14.57 -12.99 10.59
C GLU A 273 14.84 -14.48 10.31
N GLN A 274 14.07 -15.38 10.95
CA GLN A 274 14.17 -16.82 10.73
C GLN A 274 13.79 -17.23 9.31
N TYR A 275 12.83 -16.52 8.70
CA TYR A 275 12.41 -16.78 7.34
C TYR A 275 13.44 -16.30 6.29
N GLY A 276 14.30 -15.36 6.64
CA GLY A 276 15.33 -14.81 5.77
C GLY A 276 14.84 -13.70 4.85
N LEU A 277 13.93 -12.82 5.33
CA LEU A 277 13.51 -11.64 4.61
C LEU A 277 14.63 -10.59 4.53
N ASN A 278 14.59 -9.75 3.50
CA ASN A 278 15.38 -8.53 3.42
C ASN A 278 14.66 -7.43 4.22
N TYR A 279 14.97 -7.32 5.51
CA TYR A 279 14.25 -6.40 6.39
C TYR A 279 15.16 -5.54 7.25
N ARG A 280 14.59 -4.43 7.74
CA ARG A 280 15.07 -3.62 8.85
C ARG A 280 13.93 -3.42 9.84
N TYR A 281 14.22 -3.49 11.13
CA TYR A 281 13.26 -3.20 12.20
C TYR A 281 13.82 -2.15 13.15
N LYS A 282 12.95 -1.21 13.59
CA LYS A 282 13.32 -0.19 14.59
C LYS A 282 12.14 0.09 15.52
N GLU A 283 12.46 0.17 16.81
CA GLU A 283 11.56 0.69 17.83
C GLU A 283 11.94 2.13 18.17
N VAL A 284 10.95 2.97 18.45
CA VAL A 284 11.14 4.33 18.94
C VAL A 284 10.38 4.56 20.24
N ASP A 285 10.85 5.44 21.10
CA ASP A 285 10.27 5.74 22.41
C ASP A 285 9.03 6.63 22.24
N GLY A 286 7.87 5.99 22.02
CA GLY A 286 6.59 6.66 21.80
C GLY A 286 5.43 5.68 21.77
N ASP A 287 4.22 6.19 21.84
CA ASP A 287 3.01 5.41 21.62
C ASP A 287 2.68 5.24 20.12
N HIS A 288 1.52 4.66 19.84
CA HIS A 288 1.02 4.43 18.49
C HIS A 288 0.98 5.70 17.62
N GLY A 289 0.58 6.83 18.19
CA GLY A 289 0.47 8.10 17.47
C GLY A 289 1.76 8.92 17.46
N GLU A 290 2.57 8.82 18.51
CA GLU A 290 3.80 9.59 18.66
C GLU A 290 4.95 9.05 17.81
N MET A 291 4.95 7.75 17.51
CA MET A 291 6.05 7.09 16.85
C MET A 291 6.24 7.50 15.38
N TRP A 292 5.16 7.83 14.65
CA TRP A 292 5.25 8.03 13.22
C TRP A 292 6.11 9.24 12.79
N PRO A 293 6.01 10.44 13.43
CA PRO A 293 6.90 11.54 13.07
C PRO A 293 8.36 11.27 13.47
N MET A 294 8.58 10.49 14.54
CA MET A 294 9.92 10.17 15.03
C MET A 294 10.69 9.24 14.10
N ILE A 295 9.99 8.36 13.39
CA ILE A 295 10.61 7.35 12.51
C ILE A 295 10.77 7.83 11.06
N LEU A 296 10.08 8.91 10.65
CA LEU A 296 10.09 9.37 9.26
C LEU A 296 11.50 9.63 8.70
N PRO A 297 12.45 10.27 9.42
CA PRO A 297 13.80 10.44 8.92
C PRO A 297 14.47 9.11 8.55
N ASP A 298 14.31 8.08 9.39
CA ASP A 298 14.85 6.74 9.13
C ASP A 298 14.18 6.06 7.91
N VAL A 299 12.89 6.32 7.67
CA VAL A 299 12.16 5.81 6.49
C VAL A 299 12.75 6.42 5.22
N PHE A 300 12.95 7.74 5.17
CA PHE A 300 13.54 8.39 3.99
C PHE A 300 15.00 8.00 3.78
N ASP A 301 15.78 7.84 4.84
CA ASP A 301 17.15 7.31 4.78
C ASP A 301 17.15 5.88 4.22
N PHE A 302 16.22 5.04 4.65
CA PHE A 302 16.07 3.69 4.12
C PHE A 302 15.73 3.71 2.62
N PHE A 303 14.79 4.53 2.18
CA PHE A 303 14.46 4.65 0.76
C PHE A 303 15.65 5.15 -0.07
N ASN A 304 16.43 6.10 0.45
CA ASN A 304 17.63 6.59 -0.22
C ASN A 304 18.70 5.51 -0.45
N GLN A 305 18.80 4.50 0.42
CA GLN A 305 19.70 3.36 0.27
C GLN A 305 19.25 2.38 -0.84
N HIS A 306 17.99 2.51 -1.29
CA HIS A 306 17.39 1.64 -2.31
C HIS A 306 17.01 2.38 -3.61
N LYS A 307 17.55 3.61 -3.80
CA LYS A 307 17.35 4.40 -5.04
C LYS A 307 17.98 3.77 -6.26
#